data_bd7b6bd8115e1e6aadeb2cf0ad08b9ee
#
_entry.id   bd7b6bd8115e1e6aadeb2cf0ad08b9ee
#
_cell.length_a   1.000
_cell.length_b   1.000
_cell.length_c   1.000
_cell.angle_alpha   90.00
_cell.angle_beta   90.00
_cell.angle_gamma   90.00
#
_symmetry.space_group_name_H-M   'P 1'
#
loop_
_entity.id
_entity.type
_entity.pdbx_description
1 polymer ?
#
loop_
_entity_poly.entity_id
_entity_poly.type
_entity_poly.pdbx_seq_one_letter_code
_entity_poly.pdbx_strand_id
1 'polypeptide(L)'
;MFLNDRYGASHILLPALAGSQEAFFTNGDDESLQRAWALENGLGEDASLADILLTQIEHHKTDVFYNLDPFRYDATFVRRLPGHVKRKIAWRAAPGRIDFSGYDLVLCNFPSMRQLWEKQGARTAHFFPAHDPELDAVAANRDRDIDVLFFGGYSRHHQRRRQILEAVAGLSSRRRVIFHLDLSRYTPLAETPLGWFGPLRAVRRPRAIRDVSARPVFGRAMYAELGRAKVVVNASIDMAGPDRGNMRCFETMGAGALLVSDSGTYPAPMSDGETMVVYEHPQDALEKIEQQLDSGSWDKIGWAGNRAIREEYSKKRQFERFLQLV
;
A
#
# COMPACT_ATOMS: atom_id res chain seq x y z
N MET A 1 -10.30 -8.24 14.68
CA MET A 1 -11.02 -7.37 13.73
C MET A 1 -10.07 -6.81 12.66
N PHE A 2 -9.03 -6.06 13.01
CA PHE A 2 -8.07 -5.44 12.08
C PHE A 2 -7.39 -6.44 11.12
N LEU A 3 -6.81 -7.53 11.63
CA LEU A 3 -6.19 -8.56 10.80
C LEU A 3 -7.17 -9.23 9.82
N ASN A 4 -8.44 -9.34 10.20
CA ASN A 4 -9.47 -9.90 9.32
C ASN A 4 -9.89 -8.95 8.22
N ASP A 5 -9.77 -7.63 8.41
CA ASP A 5 -10.05 -6.63 7.37
C ASP A 5 -8.98 -6.62 6.27
N ARG A 6 -7.78 -7.12 6.52
CA ARG A 6 -6.65 -7.16 5.58
C ARG A 6 -6.09 -5.80 5.17
N TYR A 7 -6.39 -4.75 5.90
CA TYR A 7 -5.76 -3.46 5.67
C TYR A 7 -4.24 -3.55 5.88
N GLY A 8 -3.46 -3.23 4.86
CA GLY A 8 -2.00 -3.33 4.91
C GLY A 8 -1.44 -4.74 5.08
N ALA A 9 -2.25 -5.79 4.84
CA ALA A 9 -1.85 -7.18 5.05
C ALA A 9 -0.57 -7.58 4.30
N SER A 10 -0.26 -6.95 3.16
CA SER A 10 0.98 -7.20 2.43
C SER A 10 2.26 -6.91 3.23
N HIS A 11 2.19 -6.06 4.26
CA HIS A 11 3.31 -5.76 5.17
C HIS A 11 3.29 -6.57 6.46
N ILE A 12 2.16 -7.18 6.82
CA ILE A 12 2.02 -7.97 8.04
C ILE A 12 2.63 -9.36 7.80
N LEU A 13 3.49 -9.78 8.72
CA LEU A 13 4.18 -11.07 8.63
C LEU A 13 3.23 -12.25 8.85
N LEU A 14 3.58 -13.40 8.25
CA LEU A 14 2.78 -14.61 8.28
C LEU A 14 2.33 -15.05 9.69
N PRO A 15 3.20 -15.10 10.72
CA PRO A 15 2.78 -15.56 12.05
C PRO A 15 1.63 -14.74 12.63
N ALA A 16 1.66 -13.41 12.46
CA ALA A 16 0.60 -12.53 12.96
C ALA A 16 -0.72 -12.75 12.20
N LEU A 17 -0.67 -12.92 10.86
CA LEU A 17 -1.86 -13.21 10.06
C LEU A 17 -2.45 -14.59 10.31
N ALA A 18 -1.60 -15.56 10.67
CA ALA A 18 -2.00 -16.93 11.00
C ALA A 18 -2.50 -17.08 12.46
N GLY A 19 -2.44 -16.02 13.25
CA GLY A 19 -2.84 -16.07 14.66
C GLY A 19 -1.89 -16.89 15.54
N SER A 20 -0.59 -16.96 15.16
CA SER A 20 0.42 -17.64 15.97
C SER A 20 0.59 -16.95 17.34
N GLN A 21 0.74 -17.73 18.38
CA GLN A 21 1.02 -17.22 19.72
C GLN A 21 2.44 -16.61 19.84
N GLU A 22 3.33 -16.91 18.89
CA GLU A 22 4.69 -16.33 18.82
C GLU A 22 4.72 -14.94 18.21
N ALA A 23 3.58 -14.41 17.74
CA ALA A 23 3.49 -13.10 17.13
C ALA A 23 2.32 -12.30 17.67
N PHE A 24 2.61 -11.15 18.22
CA PHE A 24 1.62 -10.17 18.62
C PHE A 24 1.61 -9.02 17.61
N PHE A 25 0.44 -8.73 17.04
CA PHE A 25 0.23 -7.58 16.16
C PHE A 25 -0.72 -6.60 16.83
N THR A 26 -0.33 -5.31 16.85
CA THR A 26 -1.19 -4.25 17.36
C THR A 26 -1.15 -3.04 16.43
N ASN A 27 -2.28 -2.32 16.34
CA ASN A 27 -2.31 -0.98 15.77
C ASN A 27 -2.20 0.04 16.91
N GLY A 28 -1.00 0.56 17.13
CA GLY A 28 -0.74 1.50 18.22
C GLY A 28 -1.50 2.83 18.11
N ASP A 29 -2.13 3.12 16.97
CA ASP A 29 -2.91 4.33 16.70
C ASP A 29 -4.41 4.17 16.91
N ASP A 30 -4.88 2.94 17.04
CA ASP A 30 -6.28 2.68 17.36
C ASP A 30 -6.53 2.92 18.87
N GLU A 31 -6.85 4.17 19.19
CA GLU A 31 -7.04 4.59 20.58
C GLU A 31 -8.07 3.73 21.30
N SER A 32 -9.17 3.37 20.64
CA SER A 32 -10.22 2.55 21.23
C SER A 32 -9.71 1.17 21.61
N LEU A 33 -8.97 0.53 20.68
CA LEU A 33 -8.38 -0.80 20.93
C LEU A 33 -7.30 -0.74 22.01
N GLN A 34 -6.41 0.27 21.96
CA GLN A 34 -5.34 0.42 22.92
C GLN A 34 -5.87 0.66 24.34
N ARG A 35 -6.88 1.52 24.49
CA ARG A 35 -7.49 1.78 25.80
C ARG A 35 -8.28 0.57 26.34
N ALA A 36 -8.99 -0.18 25.48
CA ALA A 36 -9.64 -1.41 25.89
C ALA A 36 -8.62 -2.42 26.46
N TRP A 37 -7.51 -2.62 25.75
CA TRP A 37 -6.44 -3.49 26.23
C TRP A 37 -5.82 -2.98 27.54
N ALA A 38 -5.61 -1.68 27.68
CA ALA A 38 -5.05 -1.06 28.88
C ALA A 38 -5.93 -1.34 30.11
N LEU A 39 -7.25 -1.14 29.98
CA LEU A 39 -8.22 -1.42 31.06
C LEU A 39 -8.25 -2.91 31.43
N GLU A 40 -8.24 -3.81 30.45
CA GLU A 40 -8.21 -5.26 30.66
C GLU A 40 -6.93 -5.71 31.41
N ASN A 41 -5.83 -4.95 31.28
CA ASN A 41 -4.54 -5.26 31.89
C ASN A 41 -4.17 -4.34 33.07
N GLY A 42 -5.13 -3.59 33.62
CA GLY A 42 -4.98 -2.83 34.86
C GLY A 42 -4.16 -1.55 34.74
N LEU A 43 -3.99 -0.97 33.53
CA LEU A 43 -3.40 0.33 33.35
C LEU A 43 -4.42 1.44 33.67
N GLY A 44 -3.92 2.59 34.16
CA GLY A 44 -4.77 3.76 34.42
C GLY A 44 -5.34 4.37 33.12
N GLU A 45 -6.48 5.04 33.24
CA GLU A 45 -7.17 5.68 32.11
C GLU A 45 -6.35 6.79 31.44
N ASP A 46 -5.39 7.38 32.16
CA ASP A 46 -4.49 8.45 31.71
C ASP A 46 -3.23 7.94 31.00
N ALA A 47 -3.04 6.62 30.91
CA ALA A 47 -1.89 6.04 30.22
C ALA A 47 -1.81 6.52 28.76
N SER A 48 -0.62 6.99 28.35
CA SER A 48 -0.42 7.37 26.94
C SER A 48 -0.42 6.15 26.03
N LEU A 49 -0.77 6.33 24.72
CA LEU A 49 -0.72 5.22 23.75
C LEU A 49 0.69 4.61 23.64
N ALA A 50 1.73 5.41 23.83
CA ALA A 50 3.10 4.93 23.85
C ALA A 50 3.39 4.05 25.09
N ASP A 51 2.87 4.43 26.26
CA ASP A 51 3.03 3.60 27.49
C ASP A 51 2.23 2.31 27.41
N ILE A 52 1.03 2.35 26.83
CA ILE A 52 0.25 1.14 26.57
C ILE A 52 1.02 0.19 25.66
N LEU A 53 1.59 0.68 24.56
CA LEU A 53 2.38 -0.15 23.65
C LEU A 53 3.63 -0.73 24.33
N LEU A 54 4.34 0.04 25.16
CA LEU A 54 5.47 -0.47 25.94
C LEU A 54 5.05 -1.57 26.89
N THR A 55 3.89 -1.41 27.55
CA THR A 55 3.34 -2.45 28.42
C THR A 55 2.94 -3.71 27.66
N GLN A 56 2.39 -3.58 26.45
CA GLN A 56 2.12 -4.72 25.56
C GLN A 56 3.43 -5.46 25.20
N ILE A 57 4.47 -4.74 24.86
CA ILE A 57 5.80 -5.31 24.54
C ILE A 57 6.37 -6.06 25.75
N GLU A 58 6.22 -5.50 26.95
CA GLU A 58 6.63 -6.16 28.18
C GLU A 58 5.78 -7.39 28.51
N HIS A 59 4.44 -7.27 28.37
CA HIS A 59 3.48 -8.36 28.62
C HIS A 59 3.76 -9.59 27.73
N HIS A 60 3.98 -9.36 26.43
CA HIS A 60 4.24 -10.41 25.44
C HIS A 60 5.70 -10.86 25.41
N LYS A 61 6.57 -10.31 26.25
CA LYS A 61 8.03 -10.59 26.25
C LYS A 61 8.65 -10.56 24.86
N THR A 62 8.26 -9.52 24.08
CA THR A 62 8.65 -9.34 22.70
C THR A 62 10.18 -9.23 22.57
N ASP A 63 10.81 -10.10 21.81
CA ASP A 63 12.25 -10.06 21.54
C ASP A 63 12.59 -9.39 20.19
N VAL A 64 11.64 -9.35 19.23
CA VAL A 64 11.77 -8.66 17.94
C VAL A 64 10.65 -7.63 17.81
N PHE A 65 10.99 -6.35 17.90
CA PHE A 65 10.10 -5.24 17.65
C PHE A 65 10.14 -4.82 16.18
N TYR A 66 9.09 -5.13 15.40
CA TYR A 66 8.97 -4.74 13.99
C TYR A 66 7.94 -3.62 13.84
N ASN A 67 8.40 -2.43 13.48
CA ASN A 67 7.62 -1.20 13.43
C ASN A 67 7.33 -0.75 11.99
N LEU A 68 6.05 -0.61 11.65
CA LEU A 68 5.58 -0.13 10.35
C LEU A 68 5.40 1.40 10.29
N ASP A 69 5.46 2.09 11.44
CA ASP A 69 5.37 3.55 11.53
C ASP A 69 6.50 4.18 12.36
N PRO A 70 7.71 4.29 11.80
CA PRO A 70 8.85 4.87 12.49
C PRO A 70 8.78 6.40 12.65
N PHE A 71 7.77 7.08 12.12
CA PHE A 71 7.50 8.48 12.44
C PHE A 71 6.92 8.64 13.83
N ARG A 72 5.98 7.79 14.19
CA ARG A 72 5.31 7.84 15.48
C ARG A 72 6.16 7.17 16.56
N TYR A 73 6.68 6.01 16.25
CA TYR A 73 7.54 5.26 17.17
C TYR A 73 9.01 5.43 16.73
N ASP A 74 9.49 6.65 16.91
CA ASP A 74 10.84 7.09 16.53
C ASP A 74 11.94 6.60 17.51
N ALA A 75 13.13 7.12 17.34
CA ALA A 75 14.26 6.83 18.21
C ALA A 75 13.98 7.10 19.71
N THR A 76 13.12 8.07 20.03
CA THR A 76 12.73 8.39 21.42
C THR A 76 11.92 7.26 22.04
N PHE A 77 10.97 6.71 21.28
CA PHE A 77 10.21 5.55 21.69
C PHE A 77 11.10 4.31 21.81
N VAL A 78 11.96 4.06 20.81
CA VAL A 78 12.83 2.88 20.74
C VAL A 78 13.81 2.83 21.92
N ARG A 79 14.29 3.96 22.41
CA ARG A 79 15.13 4.02 23.63
C ARG A 79 14.43 3.60 24.93
N ARG A 80 13.10 3.59 24.93
CA ARG A 80 12.28 3.17 26.08
C ARG A 80 11.92 1.69 26.07
N LEU A 81 12.26 0.97 24.99
CA LEU A 81 11.96 -0.46 24.87
C LEU A 81 12.63 -1.25 25.98
N PRO A 82 11.96 -2.29 26.53
CA PRO A 82 12.52 -3.18 27.54
C PRO A 82 13.84 -3.85 27.07
N GLY A 83 14.73 -4.10 28.00
CA GLY A 83 16.07 -4.64 27.70
C GLY A 83 16.07 -6.05 27.07
N HIS A 84 14.98 -6.79 27.15
CA HIS A 84 14.83 -8.10 26.50
C HIS A 84 14.52 -7.99 24.99
N VAL A 85 14.15 -6.81 24.47
CA VAL A 85 13.96 -6.59 23.04
C VAL A 85 15.33 -6.60 22.34
N LYS A 86 15.63 -7.70 21.67
CA LYS A 86 16.94 -7.96 21.06
C LYS A 86 17.10 -7.30 19.70
N ARG A 87 15.98 -7.18 18.94
CA ARG A 87 15.99 -6.62 17.57
C ARG A 87 14.89 -5.58 17.40
N LYS A 88 15.27 -4.44 16.87
CA LYS A 88 14.43 -3.27 16.63
C LYS A 88 14.48 -2.92 15.15
N ILE A 89 13.41 -3.26 14.43
CA ILE A 89 13.36 -3.19 12.97
C ILE A 89 12.28 -2.20 12.57
N ALA A 90 12.60 -1.27 11.66
CA ALA A 90 11.64 -0.37 11.05
C ALA A 90 11.37 -0.77 9.60
N TRP A 91 10.15 -0.52 9.13
CA TRP A 91 9.79 -0.50 7.71
C TRP A 91 9.58 0.93 7.24
N ARG A 92 10.25 1.32 6.14
CA ARG A 92 9.98 2.62 5.52
C ARG A 92 10.32 2.64 4.02
N ALA A 93 9.31 2.88 3.18
CA ALA A 93 9.41 2.95 1.73
C ALA A 93 8.95 4.31 1.16
N ALA A 94 9.04 5.38 1.94
CA ALA A 94 8.67 6.72 1.49
C ALA A 94 9.63 7.77 2.07
N PRO A 95 9.89 8.88 1.35
CA PRO A 95 10.78 9.93 1.81
C PRO A 95 10.27 10.59 3.10
N GLY A 96 11.16 11.28 3.80
CA GLY A 96 10.87 12.02 5.02
C GLY A 96 12.14 12.21 5.85
N ARG A 97 12.01 12.94 6.96
CA ARG A 97 13.07 13.05 7.96
C ARG A 97 12.69 12.16 9.14
N ILE A 98 13.43 11.11 9.37
CA ILE A 98 13.22 10.17 10.46
C ILE A 98 14.55 9.97 11.16
N ASP A 99 14.53 10.03 12.48
CA ASP A 99 15.64 9.59 13.29
C ASP A 99 15.54 8.07 13.50
N PHE A 100 16.39 7.32 12.79
CA PHE A 100 16.48 5.87 12.93
C PHE A 100 17.49 5.42 14.00
N SER A 101 18.03 6.35 14.78
CA SER A 101 18.96 5.98 15.86
C SER A 101 18.25 5.08 16.88
N GLY A 102 18.90 3.98 17.23
CA GLY A 102 18.30 2.95 18.08
C GLY A 102 17.56 1.82 17.34
N TYR A 103 17.25 1.96 16.06
CA TYR A 103 16.85 0.84 15.21
C TYR A 103 18.08 0.08 14.73
N ASP A 104 18.01 -1.26 14.78
CA ASP A 104 19.10 -2.12 14.31
C ASP A 104 19.09 -2.26 12.78
N LEU A 105 17.90 -2.12 12.16
CA LEU A 105 17.70 -2.31 10.73
C LEU A 105 16.48 -1.54 10.22
N VAL A 106 16.60 -0.96 9.03
CA VAL A 106 15.49 -0.34 8.29
C VAL A 106 15.21 -1.13 7.02
N LEU A 107 14.03 -1.71 6.93
CA LEU A 107 13.57 -2.46 5.77
C LEU A 107 12.92 -1.52 4.75
N CYS A 108 13.22 -1.72 3.48
CA CYS A 108 12.67 -0.94 2.38
C CYS A 108 12.73 -1.74 1.08
N ASN A 109 11.71 -1.61 0.24
CA ASN A 109 11.67 -2.21 -1.09
C ASN A 109 12.21 -1.30 -2.21
N PHE A 110 12.52 -0.03 -1.92
CA PHE A 110 13.02 0.94 -2.89
C PHE A 110 14.53 1.16 -2.74
N PRO A 111 15.35 0.79 -3.76
CA PRO A 111 16.79 1.00 -3.73
C PRO A 111 17.22 2.45 -3.47
N SER A 112 16.54 3.43 -4.10
CA SER A 112 16.86 4.86 -3.92
C SER A 112 16.59 5.32 -2.47
N MET A 113 15.53 4.83 -1.84
CA MET A 113 15.21 5.15 -0.45
C MET A 113 16.22 4.50 0.50
N ARG A 114 16.64 3.26 0.24
CA ARG A 114 17.69 2.62 1.02
C ARG A 114 18.97 3.43 0.99
N GLN A 115 19.42 3.85 -0.19
CA GLN A 115 20.60 4.71 -0.33
C GLN A 115 20.46 6.04 0.43
N LEU A 116 19.26 6.61 0.44
CA LEU A 116 18.98 7.82 1.23
C LEU A 116 19.15 7.57 2.74
N TRP A 117 18.60 6.49 3.26
CA TRP A 117 18.70 6.14 4.68
C TRP A 117 20.13 5.75 5.08
N GLU A 118 20.84 5.05 4.20
CA GLU A 118 22.27 4.70 4.42
C GLU A 118 23.14 5.95 4.51
N LYS A 119 22.91 6.95 3.66
CA LYS A 119 23.58 8.27 3.76
C LYS A 119 23.27 9.01 5.07
N GLN A 120 22.15 8.71 5.70
CA GLN A 120 21.76 9.26 7.00
C GLN A 120 22.25 8.39 8.18
N GLY A 121 23.03 7.35 7.92
CA GLY A 121 23.64 6.49 8.93
C GLY A 121 22.78 5.28 9.34
N ALA A 122 21.64 5.03 8.69
CA ALA A 122 20.84 3.85 8.98
C ALA A 122 21.44 2.59 8.31
N ARG A 123 21.40 1.47 9.00
CA ARG A 123 21.62 0.16 8.40
C ARG A 123 20.33 -0.27 7.69
N THR A 124 20.40 -0.63 6.42
CA THR A 124 19.19 -0.98 5.63
C THR A 124 19.27 -2.39 5.05
N ALA A 125 18.10 -2.96 4.77
CA ALA A 125 17.98 -4.19 3.99
C ALA A 125 16.83 -4.12 3.00
N HIS A 126 16.95 -4.85 1.89
CA HIS A 126 15.90 -5.00 0.91
C HIS A 126 14.83 -5.96 1.43
N PHE A 127 13.57 -5.50 1.46
CA PHE A 127 12.44 -6.31 1.86
C PHE A 127 11.19 -5.86 1.11
N PHE A 128 10.34 -6.79 0.70
CA PHE A 128 9.20 -6.51 -0.16
C PHE A 128 7.87 -6.78 0.52
N PRO A 129 6.78 -6.10 0.07
CA PRO A 129 5.41 -6.52 0.39
C PRO A 129 5.18 -7.98 -0.02
N ALA A 130 4.39 -8.70 0.76
CA ALA A 130 4.09 -10.09 0.48
C ALA A 130 2.70 -10.23 -0.17
N HIS A 131 2.54 -11.25 -1.02
CA HIS A 131 1.24 -11.67 -1.51
C HIS A 131 0.36 -12.15 -0.34
N ASP A 132 -0.83 -11.57 -0.20
CA ASP A 132 -1.82 -12.05 0.77
C ASP A 132 -2.61 -13.22 0.16
N PRO A 133 -2.67 -14.41 0.81
CA PRO A 133 -3.42 -15.56 0.32
C PRO A 133 -4.93 -15.29 0.10
N GLU A 134 -5.52 -14.31 0.80
CA GLU A 134 -6.91 -13.90 0.57
C GLU A 134 -7.15 -13.42 -0.87
N LEU A 135 -6.12 -12.95 -1.55
CA LEU A 135 -6.20 -12.55 -2.95
C LEU A 135 -6.37 -13.76 -3.90
N ASP A 136 -6.05 -14.97 -3.48
CA ASP A 136 -6.20 -16.17 -4.32
C ASP A 136 -7.66 -16.42 -4.68
N ALA A 137 -8.57 -16.27 -3.73
CA ALA A 137 -10.01 -16.40 -3.96
C ALA A 137 -10.54 -15.31 -4.90
N VAL A 138 -10.02 -14.08 -4.76
CA VAL A 138 -10.39 -12.92 -5.60
C VAL A 138 -9.85 -13.10 -7.02
N ALA A 139 -8.63 -13.61 -7.16
CA ALA A 139 -8.00 -13.88 -8.44
C ALA A 139 -8.75 -14.95 -9.25
N ALA A 140 -9.40 -15.90 -8.57
CA ALA A 140 -10.20 -16.94 -9.21
C ALA A 140 -11.47 -16.40 -9.90
N ASN A 141 -11.90 -15.18 -9.62
CA ASN A 141 -13.05 -14.56 -10.27
C ASN A 141 -12.80 -14.37 -11.77
N ARG A 142 -13.64 -14.98 -12.62
CA ARG A 142 -13.60 -14.84 -14.07
C ARG A 142 -14.58 -13.80 -14.62
N ASP A 143 -15.58 -13.44 -13.83
CA ASP A 143 -16.59 -12.45 -14.19
C ASP A 143 -16.13 -11.04 -13.74
N ARG A 144 -15.24 -10.45 -14.54
CA ARG A 144 -14.68 -9.13 -14.27
C ARG A 144 -15.43 -8.08 -15.04
N ASP A 145 -16.23 -7.31 -14.31
CA ASP A 145 -17.17 -6.33 -14.87
C ASP A 145 -16.64 -4.89 -14.90
N ILE A 146 -15.47 -4.62 -14.27
CA ILE A 146 -14.81 -3.32 -14.30
C ILE A 146 -13.68 -3.37 -15.33
N ASP A 147 -13.75 -2.54 -16.37
CA ASP A 147 -12.71 -2.51 -17.39
C ASP A 147 -11.43 -1.86 -16.86
N VAL A 148 -11.55 -0.70 -16.20
CA VAL A 148 -10.39 0.04 -15.66
C VAL A 148 -10.67 0.52 -14.25
N LEU A 149 -9.77 0.19 -13.34
CA LEU A 149 -9.86 0.53 -11.92
C LEU A 149 -8.64 1.32 -11.46
N PHE A 150 -8.84 2.27 -10.54
CA PHE A 150 -7.77 2.99 -9.86
C PHE A 150 -8.10 3.17 -8.38
N PHE A 151 -7.06 3.10 -7.53
CA PHE A 151 -7.15 3.43 -6.10
C PHE A 151 -6.10 4.46 -5.72
N GLY A 152 -6.49 5.51 -5.00
CA GLY A 152 -5.56 6.47 -4.43
C GLY A 152 -6.05 7.91 -4.48
N GLY A 153 -5.13 8.85 -4.29
CA GLY A 153 -5.46 10.27 -4.26
C GLY A 153 -5.41 10.93 -5.64
N TYR A 154 -6.37 11.81 -5.91
CA TYR A 154 -6.31 12.79 -6.98
C TYR A 154 -5.89 14.15 -6.38
N SER A 155 -4.67 14.59 -6.70
CA SER A 155 -4.11 15.81 -6.13
C SER A 155 -3.45 16.69 -7.20
N ARG A 156 -3.64 18.00 -7.08
CA ARG A 156 -2.96 19.00 -7.92
C ARG A 156 -1.43 19.00 -7.76
N HIS A 157 -0.94 18.46 -6.65
CA HIS A 157 0.49 18.41 -6.36
C HIS A 157 1.22 17.30 -7.12
N HIS A 158 0.47 16.36 -7.70
CA HIS A 158 1.00 15.26 -8.50
C HIS A 158 0.53 15.41 -9.95
N GLN A 159 1.19 16.30 -10.70
CA GLN A 159 0.77 16.69 -12.04
C GLN A 159 0.76 15.52 -13.02
N ARG A 160 1.81 14.68 -12.99
CA ARG A 160 1.91 13.50 -13.88
C ARG A 160 0.77 12.53 -13.61
N ARG A 161 0.53 12.18 -12.34
CA ARG A 161 -0.60 11.32 -11.94
C ARG A 161 -1.94 11.92 -12.38
N ARG A 162 -2.15 13.22 -12.18
CA ARG A 162 -3.37 13.91 -12.57
C ARG A 162 -3.64 13.78 -14.06
N GLN A 163 -2.65 14.02 -14.92
CA GLN A 163 -2.77 13.91 -16.36
C GLN A 163 -3.16 12.49 -16.81
N ILE A 164 -2.53 11.47 -16.21
CA ILE A 164 -2.89 10.06 -16.46
C ILE A 164 -4.35 9.78 -16.08
N LEU A 165 -4.76 10.17 -14.88
CA LEU A 165 -6.12 9.91 -14.40
C LEU A 165 -7.18 10.66 -15.23
N GLU A 166 -6.92 11.90 -15.64
CA GLU A 166 -7.82 12.67 -16.51
C GLU A 166 -7.95 12.01 -17.89
N ALA A 167 -6.86 11.52 -18.45
CA ALA A 167 -6.88 10.79 -19.71
C ALA A 167 -7.66 9.48 -19.59
N VAL A 168 -7.37 8.65 -18.58
CA VAL A 168 -8.05 7.36 -18.35
C VAL A 168 -9.53 7.57 -18.03
N ALA A 169 -9.90 8.61 -17.28
CA ALA A 169 -11.31 8.94 -17.04
C ALA A 169 -12.09 9.22 -18.35
N GLY A 170 -11.42 9.72 -19.39
CA GLY A 170 -12.02 9.92 -20.72
C GLY A 170 -12.51 8.63 -21.40
N LEU A 171 -11.98 7.45 -20.98
CA LEU A 171 -12.47 6.16 -21.48
C LEU A 171 -13.88 5.82 -21.00
N SER A 172 -14.42 6.52 -20.00
CA SER A 172 -15.75 6.24 -19.40
C SER A 172 -16.92 6.32 -20.39
N SER A 173 -16.74 6.97 -21.55
CA SER A 173 -17.75 7.00 -22.62
C SER A 173 -17.98 5.65 -23.30
N ARG A 174 -17.03 4.69 -23.17
CA ARG A 174 -17.05 3.40 -23.87
C ARG A 174 -16.59 2.21 -23.02
N ARG A 175 -16.06 2.48 -21.83
CA ARG A 175 -15.56 1.48 -20.88
C ARG A 175 -16.10 1.74 -19.48
N ARG A 176 -16.25 0.71 -18.69
CA ARG A 176 -16.56 0.87 -17.27
C ARG A 176 -15.31 1.23 -16.48
N VAL A 177 -15.16 2.51 -16.15
CA VAL A 177 -14.04 3.08 -15.40
C VAL A 177 -14.49 3.44 -14.00
N ILE A 178 -13.77 2.99 -12.98
CA ILE A 178 -14.06 3.32 -11.57
C ILE A 178 -12.75 3.75 -10.88
N PHE A 179 -12.81 4.90 -10.21
CA PHE A 179 -11.74 5.41 -9.38
C PHE A 179 -12.18 5.52 -7.93
N HIS A 180 -11.60 4.71 -7.05
CA HIS A 180 -11.74 4.87 -5.61
C HIS A 180 -10.76 5.93 -5.12
N LEU A 181 -11.26 7.14 -4.92
CA LEU A 181 -10.43 8.31 -4.63
C LEU A 181 -10.55 8.74 -3.18
N ASP A 182 -9.39 9.02 -2.58
CA ASP A 182 -9.33 9.69 -1.29
C ASP A 182 -9.99 11.06 -1.36
N LEU A 183 -10.85 11.36 -0.40
CA LEU A 183 -11.55 12.63 -0.30
C LEU A 183 -10.95 13.47 0.82
N SER A 184 -10.57 14.72 0.51
CA SER A 184 -10.30 15.68 1.55
C SER A 184 -11.62 16.14 2.20
N ARG A 185 -11.55 16.64 3.43
CA ARG A 185 -12.72 17.23 4.12
C ARG A 185 -13.39 18.37 3.33
N TYR A 186 -12.67 18.99 2.42
CA TYR A 186 -13.16 20.10 1.60
C TYR A 186 -13.68 19.65 0.23
N THR A 187 -13.43 18.43 -0.21
CA THR A 187 -13.85 17.93 -1.53
C THR A 187 -15.37 18.02 -1.72
N PRO A 188 -16.23 17.58 -0.78
CA PRO A 188 -17.67 17.70 -0.95
C PRO A 188 -18.15 19.15 -1.17
N LEU A 189 -17.57 20.10 -0.41
CA LEU A 189 -17.90 21.51 -0.56
C LEU A 189 -17.36 22.10 -1.86
N ALA A 190 -16.17 21.71 -2.27
CA ALA A 190 -15.55 22.16 -3.52
C ALA A 190 -16.32 21.68 -4.77
N GLU A 191 -17.08 20.62 -4.66
CA GLU A 191 -17.88 20.08 -5.77
C GLU A 191 -19.29 20.67 -5.89
N THR A 192 -19.67 21.53 -4.95
CA THR A 192 -20.87 22.39 -5.06
C THR A 192 -20.60 23.62 -5.94
N PRO A 193 -21.61 24.44 -6.26
CA PRO A 193 -21.41 25.74 -6.93
C PRO A 193 -20.43 26.67 -6.23
N LEU A 194 -20.30 26.59 -4.89
CA LEU A 194 -19.34 27.37 -4.12
C LEU A 194 -17.88 27.06 -4.50
N GLY A 195 -17.61 25.88 -4.99
CA GLY A 195 -16.26 25.47 -5.43
C GLY A 195 -15.76 26.14 -6.72
N TRP A 196 -16.55 26.98 -7.35
CA TRP A 196 -16.06 27.83 -8.46
C TRP A 196 -15.26 29.04 -7.99
N PHE A 197 -15.39 29.40 -6.70
CA PHE A 197 -14.82 30.60 -6.12
C PHE A 197 -13.77 30.33 -5.05
N GLY A 198 -12.82 31.26 -4.90
CA GLY A 198 -11.81 31.26 -3.85
C GLY A 198 -10.94 29.99 -3.79
N PRO A 199 -10.45 29.61 -2.61
CA PRO A 199 -9.51 28.50 -2.42
C PRO A 199 -10.12 27.12 -2.75
N LEU A 200 -11.44 26.97 -2.71
CA LEU A 200 -12.14 25.73 -3.03
C LEU A 200 -11.96 25.31 -4.50
N ARG A 201 -11.78 26.28 -5.41
CA ARG A 201 -11.50 26.02 -6.82
C ARG A 201 -10.28 25.11 -7.01
N ALA A 202 -9.29 25.24 -6.13
CA ALA A 202 -8.06 24.45 -6.19
C ALA A 202 -8.26 22.98 -5.77
N VAL A 203 -9.33 22.68 -5.02
CA VAL A 203 -9.68 21.34 -4.53
C VAL A 203 -10.73 20.68 -5.43
N ARG A 204 -11.45 21.49 -6.26
CA ARG A 204 -12.50 21.01 -7.15
C ARG A 204 -11.93 20.08 -8.22
N ARG A 205 -12.51 18.87 -8.33
CA ARG A 205 -12.11 17.89 -9.34
C ARG A 205 -12.81 18.16 -10.69
N PRO A 206 -12.14 17.90 -11.84
CA PRO A 206 -12.79 17.94 -13.15
C PRO A 206 -14.02 17.03 -13.22
N ARG A 207 -14.97 17.34 -14.12
CA ARG A 207 -16.21 16.57 -14.28
C ARG A 207 -15.89 15.11 -14.63
N ALA A 208 -14.99 14.86 -15.59
CA ALA A 208 -14.58 13.51 -15.98
C ALA A 208 -14.12 12.66 -14.78
N ILE A 209 -13.34 13.25 -13.87
CA ILE A 209 -12.89 12.56 -12.63
C ILE A 209 -14.07 12.30 -11.70
N ARG A 210 -14.98 13.26 -11.52
CA ARG A 210 -16.16 13.09 -10.64
C ARG A 210 -17.10 12.00 -11.12
N ASP A 211 -17.31 11.93 -12.43
CA ASP A 211 -18.23 10.98 -13.06
C ASP A 211 -17.77 9.52 -12.90
N VAL A 212 -16.46 9.27 -12.75
CA VAL A 212 -15.88 7.92 -12.50
C VAL A 212 -15.51 7.67 -11.04
N SER A 213 -15.71 8.65 -10.15
CA SER A 213 -15.29 8.56 -8.75
C SER A 213 -16.23 7.72 -7.91
N ALA A 214 -15.67 6.81 -7.14
CA ALA A 214 -16.32 6.06 -6.07
C ALA A 214 -15.70 6.40 -4.71
N ARG A 215 -16.37 6.01 -3.63
CA ARG A 215 -15.84 6.16 -2.27
C ARG A 215 -14.57 5.34 -2.10
N PRO A 216 -13.59 5.80 -1.30
CA PRO A 216 -12.41 5.01 -0.99
C PRO A 216 -12.82 3.70 -0.31
N VAL A 217 -12.14 2.63 -0.66
CA VAL A 217 -12.29 1.30 -0.05
C VAL A 217 -10.91 0.78 0.34
N PHE A 218 -10.87 -0.02 1.39
CA PHE A 218 -9.65 -0.57 1.97
C PHE A 218 -9.83 -2.05 2.30
N GLY A 219 -8.74 -2.74 2.60
CA GLY A 219 -8.75 -4.11 3.07
C GLY A 219 -9.51 -5.06 2.13
N ARG A 220 -10.35 -5.91 2.67
CA ARG A 220 -11.14 -6.89 1.90
C ARG A 220 -12.09 -6.25 0.88
N ALA A 221 -12.65 -5.07 1.19
CA ALA A 221 -13.49 -4.36 0.23
C ALA A 221 -12.69 -3.93 -1.00
N MET A 222 -11.44 -3.49 -0.82
CA MET A 222 -10.53 -3.20 -1.92
C MET A 222 -10.15 -4.47 -2.71
N TYR A 223 -9.92 -5.58 -2.02
CA TYR A 223 -9.66 -6.87 -2.68
C TYR A 223 -10.83 -7.30 -3.56
N ALA A 224 -12.06 -7.15 -3.07
CA ALA A 224 -13.26 -7.44 -3.86
C ALA A 224 -13.32 -6.62 -5.17
N GLU A 225 -13.02 -5.32 -5.10
CA GLU A 225 -12.96 -4.46 -6.29
C GLU A 225 -11.82 -4.86 -7.24
N LEU A 226 -10.64 -5.21 -6.71
CA LEU A 226 -9.52 -5.75 -7.51
C LEU A 226 -9.92 -7.02 -8.26
N GLY A 227 -10.68 -7.91 -7.63
CA GLY A 227 -11.19 -9.14 -8.25
C GLY A 227 -12.20 -8.91 -9.37
N ARG A 228 -12.85 -7.74 -9.40
CA ARG A 228 -13.79 -7.33 -10.45
C ARG A 228 -13.12 -6.61 -11.62
N ALA A 229 -11.88 -6.15 -11.44
CA ALA A 229 -11.19 -5.34 -12.44
C ALA A 229 -10.42 -6.20 -13.45
N LYS A 230 -10.51 -5.86 -14.74
CA LYS A 230 -9.66 -6.38 -15.80
C LYS A 230 -8.29 -5.72 -15.75
N VAL A 231 -8.28 -4.39 -15.73
CA VAL A 231 -7.08 -3.55 -15.70
C VAL A 231 -7.10 -2.67 -14.46
N VAL A 232 -5.98 -2.60 -13.76
CA VAL A 232 -5.75 -1.63 -12.67
C VAL A 232 -4.63 -0.69 -13.07
N VAL A 233 -4.94 0.59 -13.12
CA VAL A 233 -3.96 1.63 -13.40
C VAL A 233 -3.23 1.99 -12.12
N ASN A 234 -1.91 1.99 -12.14
CA ASN A 234 -1.07 2.55 -11.11
C ASN A 234 -0.32 3.76 -11.67
N ALA A 235 -0.28 4.83 -10.92
CA ALA A 235 0.45 6.04 -11.27
C ALA A 235 1.20 6.53 -10.03
N SER A 236 2.51 6.53 -10.11
CA SER A 236 3.38 6.94 -9.00
C SER A 236 3.17 8.43 -8.66
N ILE A 237 3.43 8.78 -7.41
CA ILE A 237 3.51 10.19 -7.00
C ILE A 237 4.79 10.80 -7.55
N ASP A 238 4.77 12.11 -7.83
CA ASP A 238 5.92 12.81 -8.44
C ASP A 238 7.21 12.71 -7.60
N MET A 239 7.10 12.42 -6.30
CA MET A 239 8.24 12.25 -5.39
C MET A 239 8.80 10.81 -5.29
N ALA A 240 8.24 9.85 -6.01
CA ALA A 240 8.65 8.45 -5.90
C ALA A 240 10.04 8.15 -6.51
N GLY A 241 10.64 9.11 -7.23
CA GLY A 241 11.92 8.88 -7.92
C GLY A 241 11.80 7.83 -9.03
N PRO A 242 12.88 7.09 -9.33
CA PRO A 242 12.88 6.07 -10.39
C PRO A 242 12.26 4.74 -9.96
N ASP A 243 12.19 4.45 -8.66
CA ASP A 243 11.75 3.15 -8.15
C ASP A 243 10.24 2.96 -8.26
N ARG A 244 9.86 1.75 -8.60
CA ARG A 244 8.47 1.29 -8.71
C ARG A 244 8.27 0.01 -7.87
N GLY A 245 7.05 -0.48 -7.82
CA GLY A 245 6.73 -1.66 -7.01
C GLY A 245 6.21 -1.27 -5.63
N ASN A 246 5.33 -0.27 -5.56
CA ASN A 246 4.57 0.03 -4.35
C ASN A 246 3.59 -1.10 -4.02
N MET A 247 3.00 -1.09 -2.84
CA MET A 247 2.07 -2.11 -2.35
C MET A 247 0.95 -2.41 -3.37
N ARG A 248 0.44 -1.38 -4.08
CA ARG A 248 -0.61 -1.53 -5.09
C ARG A 248 -0.21 -2.46 -6.24
N CYS A 249 1.06 -2.47 -6.63
CA CYS A 249 1.54 -3.39 -7.66
C CYS A 249 1.38 -4.85 -7.21
N PHE A 250 1.77 -5.16 -5.97
CA PHE A 250 1.66 -6.52 -5.41
C PHE A 250 0.20 -6.94 -5.23
N GLU A 251 -0.67 -6.05 -4.75
CA GLU A 251 -2.09 -6.32 -4.56
C GLU A 251 -2.82 -6.53 -5.89
N THR A 252 -2.55 -5.69 -6.89
CA THR A 252 -3.14 -5.80 -8.22
C THR A 252 -2.77 -7.12 -8.88
N MET A 253 -1.48 -7.41 -8.95
CA MET A 253 -0.98 -8.67 -9.54
C MET A 253 -1.46 -9.87 -8.72
N GLY A 254 -1.45 -9.75 -7.39
CA GLY A 254 -1.96 -10.79 -6.49
C GLY A 254 -3.44 -11.12 -6.73
N ALA A 255 -4.26 -10.14 -7.11
CA ALA A 255 -5.66 -10.31 -7.49
C ALA A 255 -5.87 -10.83 -8.93
N GLY A 256 -4.81 -11.07 -9.69
CA GLY A 256 -4.87 -11.55 -11.08
C GLY A 256 -5.41 -10.50 -12.06
N ALA A 257 -5.48 -9.22 -11.68
CA ALA A 257 -5.79 -8.13 -12.59
C ALA A 257 -4.52 -7.69 -13.35
N LEU A 258 -4.68 -7.20 -14.59
CA LEU A 258 -3.56 -6.61 -15.32
C LEU A 258 -3.13 -5.31 -14.66
N LEU A 259 -1.89 -5.25 -14.20
CA LEU A 259 -1.26 -4.02 -13.76
C LEU A 259 -0.78 -3.20 -14.97
N VAL A 260 -1.30 -1.99 -15.12
CA VAL A 260 -0.80 -0.99 -16.07
C VAL A 260 -0.22 0.17 -15.27
N SER A 261 1.11 0.36 -15.35
CA SER A 261 1.83 1.26 -14.46
C SER A 261 2.86 2.12 -15.19
N ASP A 262 3.22 3.27 -14.62
CA ASP A 262 4.17 4.21 -15.22
C ASP A 262 5.60 3.66 -15.25
N SER A 263 6.39 4.11 -16.22
CA SER A 263 7.79 3.71 -16.41
C SER A 263 8.67 3.97 -15.19
N GLY A 264 9.65 3.10 -14.98
CA GLY A 264 10.61 3.16 -13.87
C GLY A 264 11.29 1.81 -13.63
N THR A 265 11.98 1.69 -12.49
CA THR A 265 12.70 0.48 -12.10
C THR A 265 11.80 -0.39 -11.24
N TYR A 266 11.41 -1.54 -11.77
CA TYR A 266 10.57 -2.53 -11.09
C TYR A 266 11.39 -3.67 -10.48
N PRO A 267 10.95 -4.26 -9.35
CA PRO A 267 11.56 -5.47 -8.84
C PRO A 267 11.17 -6.68 -9.72
N ALA A 268 12.07 -7.64 -9.85
CA ALA A 268 11.71 -8.93 -10.43
C ALA A 268 10.58 -9.59 -9.58
N PRO A 269 9.61 -10.28 -10.18
CA PRO A 269 9.47 -10.59 -11.60
C PRO A 269 8.53 -9.64 -12.37
N MET A 270 8.43 -8.37 -11.97
CA MET A 270 7.59 -7.38 -12.66
C MET A 270 8.27 -6.96 -13.96
N SER A 271 7.76 -7.43 -15.11
CA SER A 271 8.33 -7.25 -16.44
C SER A 271 7.27 -6.79 -17.43
N ASP A 272 7.59 -5.74 -18.23
CA ASP A 272 6.70 -5.20 -19.25
C ASP A 272 6.39 -6.23 -20.34
N GLY A 273 5.13 -6.33 -20.73
CA GLY A 273 4.63 -7.26 -21.74
C GLY A 273 4.53 -8.73 -21.27
N GLU A 274 5.12 -9.09 -20.12
CA GLU A 274 5.13 -10.47 -19.59
C GLU A 274 4.21 -10.63 -18.38
N THR A 275 4.40 -9.80 -17.34
CA THR A 275 3.67 -9.89 -16.06
C THR A 275 2.90 -8.63 -15.72
N MET A 276 3.12 -7.57 -16.45
CA MET A 276 2.45 -6.28 -16.36
C MET A 276 2.62 -5.50 -17.67
N VAL A 277 2.04 -4.30 -17.76
CA VAL A 277 2.23 -3.37 -18.86
C VAL A 277 2.73 -2.03 -18.33
N VAL A 278 3.78 -1.50 -18.95
CA VAL A 278 4.39 -0.22 -18.60
C VAL A 278 4.02 0.85 -19.62
N TYR A 279 3.64 2.04 -19.16
CA TYR A 279 3.38 3.21 -20.00
C TYR A 279 4.35 4.37 -19.69
N GLU A 280 4.61 5.19 -20.73
CA GLU A 280 5.52 6.34 -20.64
C GLU A 280 4.77 7.67 -20.39
N HIS A 281 3.62 7.86 -21.02
CA HIS A 281 2.84 9.09 -20.98
C HIS A 281 1.32 8.81 -21.10
N PRO A 282 0.44 9.80 -20.88
CA PRO A 282 -1.00 9.60 -20.87
C PRO A 282 -1.59 8.94 -22.11
N GLN A 283 -1.15 9.34 -23.30
CA GLN A 283 -1.65 8.79 -24.55
C GLN A 283 -1.23 7.31 -24.73
N ASP A 284 0.03 6.98 -24.41
CA ASP A 284 0.54 5.62 -24.42
C ASP A 284 -0.22 4.71 -23.43
N ALA A 285 -0.56 5.25 -22.25
CA ALA A 285 -1.40 4.53 -21.29
C ALA A 285 -2.77 4.17 -21.88
N LEU A 286 -3.44 5.11 -22.57
CA LEU A 286 -4.73 4.85 -23.20
C LEU A 286 -4.64 3.79 -24.27
N GLU A 287 -3.67 3.91 -25.19
CA GLU A 287 -3.47 2.97 -26.28
C GLU A 287 -3.21 1.55 -25.77
N LYS A 288 -2.34 1.41 -24.78
CA LYS A 288 -2.04 0.11 -24.14
C LYS A 288 -3.23 -0.47 -23.40
N ILE A 289 -3.99 0.33 -22.63
CA ILE A 289 -5.19 -0.13 -21.94
C ILE A 289 -6.21 -0.63 -22.96
N GLU A 290 -6.51 0.13 -24.01
CA GLU A 290 -7.47 -0.26 -25.03
C GLU A 290 -7.02 -1.51 -25.78
N GLN A 291 -5.75 -1.57 -26.21
CA GLN A 291 -5.18 -2.76 -26.85
C GLN A 291 -5.35 -4.02 -26.00
N GLN A 292 -5.09 -3.95 -24.69
CA GLN A 292 -5.23 -5.09 -23.81
C GLN A 292 -6.70 -5.50 -23.63
N LEU A 293 -7.60 -4.54 -23.50
CA LEU A 293 -9.04 -4.81 -23.36
C LEU A 293 -9.65 -5.37 -24.64
N ASP A 294 -9.31 -4.81 -25.81
CA ASP A 294 -9.87 -5.22 -27.11
C ASP A 294 -9.35 -6.59 -27.55
N SER A 295 -8.09 -6.90 -27.31
CA SER A 295 -7.50 -8.20 -27.61
C SER A 295 -7.84 -9.29 -26.58
N GLY A 296 -8.28 -8.92 -25.39
CA GLY A 296 -8.44 -9.84 -24.27
C GLY A 296 -7.12 -10.28 -23.61
N SER A 297 -5.98 -9.73 -24.04
CA SER A 297 -4.64 -10.13 -23.52
C SER A 297 -4.42 -9.78 -22.07
N TRP A 298 -5.25 -8.86 -21.50
CA TRP A 298 -5.23 -8.51 -20.08
C TRP A 298 -5.31 -9.72 -19.15
N ASP A 299 -6.11 -10.74 -19.52
CA ASP A 299 -6.27 -11.96 -18.72
C ASP A 299 -4.97 -12.77 -18.67
N LYS A 300 -4.34 -12.99 -19.83
CA LYS A 300 -3.08 -13.74 -19.93
C LYS A 300 -1.95 -13.09 -19.14
N ILE A 301 -1.74 -11.78 -19.32
CA ILE A 301 -0.66 -11.07 -18.64
C ILE A 301 -0.96 -10.92 -17.14
N GLY A 302 -2.21 -10.63 -16.77
CA GLY A 302 -2.64 -10.55 -15.36
C GLY A 302 -2.40 -11.87 -14.61
N TRP A 303 -2.71 -13.01 -15.24
CA TRP A 303 -2.43 -14.33 -14.66
C TRP A 303 -0.94 -14.67 -14.58
N ALA A 304 -0.15 -14.27 -15.58
CA ALA A 304 1.31 -14.42 -15.51
C ALA A 304 1.86 -13.62 -14.32
N GLY A 305 1.38 -12.38 -14.14
CA GLY A 305 1.71 -11.55 -12.99
C GLY A 305 1.30 -12.17 -11.65
N ASN A 306 0.08 -12.71 -11.55
CA ASN A 306 -0.39 -13.37 -10.34
C ASN A 306 0.51 -14.54 -9.94
N ARG A 307 0.81 -15.46 -10.87
CA ARG A 307 1.69 -16.59 -10.60
C ARG A 307 3.06 -16.13 -10.12
N ALA A 308 3.66 -15.16 -10.81
CA ALA A 308 4.98 -14.65 -10.50
C ALA A 308 5.05 -14.04 -9.09
N ILE A 309 4.06 -13.24 -8.69
CA ILE A 309 4.00 -12.63 -7.34
C ILE A 309 3.75 -13.69 -6.26
N ARG A 310 2.86 -14.66 -6.50
CA ARG A 310 2.59 -15.76 -5.55
C ARG A 310 3.82 -16.63 -5.30
N GLU A 311 4.59 -16.91 -6.35
CA GLU A 311 5.80 -17.71 -6.24
C GLU A 311 6.92 -16.97 -5.53
N GLU A 312 7.20 -15.73 -5.94
CA GLU A 312 8.37 -14.99 -5.46
C GLU A 312 8.14 -14.30 -4.11
N TYR A 313 6.92 -13.80 -3.87
CA TYR A 313 6.59 -12.98 -2.71
C TYR A 313 5.50 -13.57 -1.81
N SER A 314 5.36 -14.90 -1.76
CA SER A 314 4.43 -15.53 -0.82
C SER A 314 4.74 -15.12 0.63
N LYS A 315 3.71 -15.12 1.50
CA LYS A 315 3.88 -14.83 2.94
C LYS A 315 4.94 -15.71 3.58
N LYS A 316 4.98 -16.99 3.19
CA LYS A 316 5.98 -17.94 3.70
C LYS A 316 7.40 -17.52 3.32
N ARG A 317 7.66 -17.27 2.03
CA ARG A 317 9.00 -16.84 1.57
C ARG A 317 9.43 -15.51 2.18
N GLN A 318 8.50 -14.54 2.29
CA GLN A 318 8.82 -13.25 2.90
C GLN A 318 9.10 -13.41 4.40
N PHE A 319 8.40 -14.29 5.09
CA PHE A 319 8.71 -14.57 6.50
C PHE A 319 10.08 -15.26 6.66
N GLU A 320 10.41 -16.24 5.82
CA GLU A 320 11.75 -16.86 5.79
C GLU A 320 12.87 -15.83 5.53
N ARG A 321 12.65 -14.89 4.59
CA ARG A 321 13.57 -13.77 4.36
C ARG A 321 13.69 -12.84 5.58
N PHE A 322 12.56 -12.55 6.22
CA PHE A 322 12.57 -11.74 7.44
C PHE A 322 13.40 -12.40 8.54
N LEU A 323 13.26 -13.70 8.77
CA LEU A 323 14.02 -14.45 9.76
C LEU A 323 15.54 -14.43 9.51
N GLN A 324 15.98 -14.28 8.26
CA GLN A 324 17.39 -14.10 7.92
C GLN A 324 17.95 -12.71 8.26
N LEU A 325 17.08 -11.75 8.52
CA LEU A 325 17.41 -10.34 8.80
C LEU A 325 17.41 -10.01 10.30
N VAL A 326 16.80 -10.88 11.13
CA VAL A 326 16.65 -10.70 12.59
C VAL A 326 17.65 -11.48 13.46
#